data_79a59cee0fe13f36b4f818a98f090e42
#
_entry.id   79a59cee0fe13f36b4f818a98f090e42
#
_cell.length_a   1.000
_cell.length_b   1.000
_cell.length_c   1.000
_cell.angle_alpha   90.00
_cell.angle_beta   90.00
_cell.angle_gamma   90.00
#
_symmetry.space_group_name_H-M   'P 1'
#
loop_
_entity.id
_entity.type
_entity.pdbx_description
1 polymer ?
#
loop_
_entity_poly.entity_id
_entity_poly.type
_entity_poly.pdbx_seq_one_letter_code
_entity_poly.pdbx_strand_id
1 'polypeptide(L)'
;MNALNAPYRKAAPSGTVLWSLLWVISMNTAHSAPRAPAPAAGRFLISETEWKQERATPPPPSPKFSPAPGAPRLELLQPKPEPDTLASPFDIQLRWNAEGEARIEPQTLRIRYGWMGLDITQRVLAQAEVTAEGLRIRKAALPSGEHKLAVEIADSLQRVGRRQFEVKVQAAP
;
A
#
# COMPACT_ATOMS: atom_id res chain seq x y z
N MET A 1 25.75 2.96 -70.63
CA MET A 1 25.20 3.75 -71.75
C MET A 1 24.46 4.91 -71.12
N ASN A 2 25.07 6.03 -71.29
CA ASN A 2 24.55 7.36 -71.63
C ASN A 2 23.57 7.97 -70.59
N ALA A 3 23.94 8.99 -69.97
CA ALA A 3 24.45 10.32 -70.36
C ALA A 3 23.43 11.39 -69.96
N LEU A 4 23.90 12.32 -69.09
CA LEU A 4 23.85 13.78 -69.32
C LEU A 4 22.46 14.43 -69.26
N ASN A 5 22.14 15.40 -68.43
CA ASN A 5 22.62 16.78 -68.57
C ASN A 5 22.08 17.68 -67.46
N ALA A 6 22.91 18.44 -66.84
CA ALA A 6 22.58 19.73 -66.22
C ALA A 6 22.60 20.81 -67.32
N PRO A 7 22.43 22.10 -67.08
CA PRO A 7 21.98 22.95 -65.97
C PRO A 7 20.96 24.03 -66.39
N TYR A 8 20.38 24.81 -65.49
CA TYR A 8 20.17 26.24 -65.79
C TYR A 8 20.05 27.13 -64.58
N ARG A 9 20.86 28.13 -64.57
CA ARG A 9 20.90 29.31 -63.68
C ARG A 9 19.79 30.31 -64.06
N LYS A 10 19.38 31.09 -63.09
CA LYS A 10 19.21 32.57 -63.00
C LYS A 10 18.09 32.89 -62.02
N ALA A 11 18.28 33.66 -61.06
CA ALA A 11 18.63 35.06 -60.83
C ALA A 11 17.57 35.61 -59.87
N ALA A 12 18.02 36.24 -58.78
CA ALA A 12 17.22 37.06 -57.87
C ALA A 12 16.67 38.33 -58.50
N PRO A 13 15.66 38.97 -57.94
CA PRO A 13 15.99 40.22 -57.31
C PRO A 13 15.29 40.46 -55.97
N SER A 14 16.02 41.07 -55.09
CA SER A 14 15.74 42.15 -54.13
C SER A 14 14.29 42.56 -53.92
N GLY A 15 13.81 42.44 -52.70
CA GLY A 15 12.59 43.08 -52.22
C GLY A 15 12.64 43.14 -50.71
N THR A 16 13.21 44.26 -50.25
CA THR A 16 13.23 44.65 -48.83
C THR A 16 11.81 45.00 -48.40
N VAL A 17 11.23 44.26 -47.48
CA VAL A 17 10.07 44.69 -46.70
C VAL A 17 10.32 44.37 -45.24
N LEU A 18 10.66 45.46 -44.51
CA LEU A 18 10.69 45.54 -43.08
C LEU A 18 9.27 45.33 -42.55
N TRP A 19 9.00 44.18 -41.95
CA TRP A 19 7.87 44.04 -41.04
C TRP A 19 8.40 43.71 -39.66
N SER A 20 8.42 44.80 -38.85
CA SER A 20 8.61 44.75 -37.42
C SER A 20 7.43 44.01 -36.79
N LEU A 21 7.54 42.75 -36.53
CA LEU A 21 6.61 42.02 -35.66
C LEU A 21 7.18 42.02 -34.26
N LEU A 22 6.63 42.90 -33.44
CA LEU A 22 6.76 42.82 -31.98
C LEU A 22 6.26 41.45 -31.54
N TRP A 23 7.17 40.58 -31.16
CA TRP A 23 6.86 39.43 -30.37
C TRP A 23 6.67 39.87 -28.92
N VAL A 24 5.41 40.05 -28.55
CA VAL A 24 5.04 40.12 -27.10
C VAL A 24 5.26 38.75 -26.51
N ILE A 25 6.38 38.60 -25.83
CA ILE A 25 6.61 37.41 -24.98
C ILE A 25 5.70 37.59 -23.78
N SER A 26 4.49 37.01 -23.84
CA SER A 26 3.68 36.79 -22.65
C SER A 26 4.43 35.76 -21.79
N MET A 27 5.19 36.23 -20.82
CA MET A 27 5.68 35.41 -19.72
C MET A 27 4.48 34.99 -18.89
N ASN A 28 3.94 33.83 -19.24
CA ASN A 28 2.99 33.14 -18.40
C ASN A 28 3.77 32.57 -17.22
N THR A 29 3.94 33.38 -16.18
CA THR A 29 4.43 32.91 -14.89
C THR A 29 3.37 31.97 -14.31
N ALA A 30 3.46 30.71 -14.67
CA ALA A 30 2.76 29.66 -13.95
C ALA A 30 3.24 29.72 -12.49
N HIS A 31 2.46 30.39 -11.65
CA HIS A 31 2.57 30.24 -10.21
C HIS A 31 2.27 28.78 -9.88
N SER A 32 3.31 27.97 -9.82
CA SER A 32 3.23 26.67 -9.16
C SER A 32 2.92 26.95 -7.70
N ALA A 33 1.65 26.91 -7.34
CA ALA A 33 1.27 26.86 -5.93
C ALA A 33 2.10 25.75 -5.26
N PRO A 34 2.65 25.98 -4.08
CA PRO A 34 3.36 24.93 -3.34
C PRO A 34 2.37 23.79 -3.14
N ARG A 35 2.61 22.70 -3.86
CA ARG A 35 1.87 21.45 -3.67
C ARG A 35 2.10 21.06 -2.22
N ALA A 36 1.04 21.09 -1.41
CA ALA A 36 1.08 20.58 -0.06
C ALA A 36 1.80 19.22 -0.09
N PRO A 37 2.76 18.96 0.81
CA PRO A 37 3.43 17.70 0.84
C PRO A 37 2.36 16.61 0.93
N ALA A 38 2.31 15.73 -0.05
CA ALA A 38 1.44 14.57 -0.01
C ALA A 38 1.73 13.87 1.33
N PRO A 39 0.71 13.57 2.15
CA PRO A 39 0.93 12.85 3.38
C PRO A 39 1.77 11.64 3.05
N ALA A 40 2.87 11.46 3.80
CA ALA A 40 3.84 10.41 3.55
C ALA A 40 3.11 9.05 3.48
N ALA A 41 2.79 8.61 2.27
CA ALA A 41 1.99 7.42 1.97
C ALA A 41 2.64 6.11 2.45
N GLY A 42 3.83 6.20 3.07
CA GLY A 42 4.60 5.08 3.58
C GLY A 42 4.42 4.76 5.07
N ARG A 43 3.69 5.55 5.83
CA ARG A 43 3.54 5.39 7.29
C ARG A 43 2.27 4.66 7.74
N PHE A 44 1.22 4.76 6.96
CA PHE A 44 -0.06 4.15 7.33
C PHE A 44 -0.18 2.76 6.70
N LEU A 45 -0.50 1.77 7.51
CA LEU A 45 -0.86 0.43 7.02
C LEU A 45 -2.16 0.49 6.20
N ILE A 46 -3.08 1.35 6.61
CA ILE A 46 -4.38 1.60 5.98
C ILE A 46 -4.57 3.10 5.85
N SER A 47 -4.98 3.55 4.67
CA SER A 47 -5.34 4.95 4.45
C SER A 47 -6.76 5.24 4.97
N GLU A 48 -7.02 6.51 5.28
CA GLU A 48 -8.38 6.93 5.66
C GLU A 48 -9.43 6.63 4.58
N THR A 49 -9.04 6.72 3.31
CA THR A 49 -9.95 6.44 2.19
C THR A 49 -10.36 4.98 2.17
N GLU A 50 -9.41 4.05 2.34
CA GLU A 50 -9.68 2.62 2.42
C GLU A 50 -10.57 2.27 3.61
N TRP A 51 -10.32 2.88 4.76
CA TRP A 51 -11.15 2.70 5.94
C TRP A 51 -12.58 3.24 5.76
N LYS A 52 -12.74 4.44 5.17
CA LYS A 52 -14.05 5.02 4.88
C LYS A 52 -14.84 4.17 3.88
N GLN A 53 -14.17 3.68 2.84
CA GLN A 53 -14.79 2.82 1.84
C GLN A 53 -15.27 1.50 2.44
N GLU A 54 -14.49 0.90 3.32
CA GLU A 54 -14.90 -0.30 4.03
C GLU A 54 -16.17 -0.08 4.87
N ARG A 55 -16.22 1.01 5.63
CA ARG A 55 -17.38 1.33 6.47
C ARG A 55 -18.63 1.71 5.69
N ALA A 56 -18.49 2.25 4.49
CA ALA A 56 -19.62 2.64 3.65
C ALA A 56 -20.38 1.45 3.07
N THR A 57 -19.78 0.26 3.08
CA THR A 57 -20.37 -0.95 2.50
C THR A 57 -20.75 -1.91 3.63
N PRO A 58 -21.98 -2.43 3.68
CA PRO A 58 -22.37 -3.39 4.72
C PRO A 58 -21.61 -4.72 4.56
N PRO A 59 -21.11 -5.30 5.65
CA PRO A 59 -20.37 -6.56 5.60
C PRO A 59 -21.30 -7.72 5.22
N PRO A 60 -20.85 -8.65 4.36
CA PRO A 60 -21.57 -9.90 4.14
C PRO A 60 -21.56 -10.75 5.41
N PRO A 61 -22.45 -11.73 5.53
CA PRO A 61 -22.41 -12.67 6.64
C PRO A 61 -21.04 -13.35 6.70
N SER A 62 -20.40 -13.32 7.87
CA SER A 62 -19.05 -13.85 8.06
C SER A 62 -19.04 -15.36 7.83
N PRO A 63 -18.23 -15.89 6.90
CA PRO A 63 -18.08 -17.32 6.75
C PRO A 63 -17.47 -17.91 8.05
N LYS A 64 -18.07 -18.98 8.55
CA LYS A 64 -17.53 -19.72 9.69
C LYS A 64 -16.28 -20.46 9.20
N PHE A 65 -15.12 -20.00 9.63
CA PHE A 65 -13.86 -20.65 9.30
C PHE A 65 -13.45 -21.55 10.48
N SER A 66 -13.31 -22.84 10.20
CA SER A 66 -12.71 -23.78 11.15
C SER A 66 -11.29 -24.09 10.68
N PRO A 67 -10.25 -23.86 11.51
CA PRO A 67 -8.89 -24.22 11.17
C PRO A 67 -8.80 -25.72 10.89
N ALA A 68 -7.98 -26.10 9.91
CA ALA A 68 -7.67 -27.50 9.69
C ALA A 68 -6.94 -28.10 10.92
N PRO A 69 -7.15 -29.37 11.24
CA PRO A 69 -6.39 -30.02 12.30
C PRO A 69 -4.89 -29.90 12.06
N GLY A 70 -4.15 -29.50 13.10
CA GLY A 70 -2.70 -29.31 13.03
C GLY A 70 -2.22 -28.06 12.30
N ALA A 71 -3.14 -27.17 11.86
CA ALA A 71 -2.76 -25.91 11.24
C ALA A 71 -1.98 -25.01 12.21
N PRO A 72 -1.08 -24.15 11.70
CA PRO A 72 -0.35 -23.20 12.52
C PRO A 72 -1.28 -22.36 13.43
N ARG A 73 -0.86 -22.18 14.67
CA ARG A 73 -1.56 -21.32 15.62
C ARG A 73 -0.95 -19.93 15.57
N LEU A 74 -1.81 -18.91 15.46
CA LEU A 74 -1.42 -17.51 15.46
C LEU A 74 -1.91 -16.85 16.75
N GLU A 75 -1.03 -16.07 17.37
CA GLU A 75 -1.31 -15.36 18.61
C GLU A 75 -0.91 -13.90 18.49
N LEU A 76 -1.80 -13.00 18.90
CA LEU A 76 -1.49 -11.57 18.99
C LEU A 76 -0.87 -11.32 20.37
N LEU A 77 0.39 -10.91 20.39
CA LEU A 77 1.11 -10.57 21.62
C LEU A 77 1.00 -9.08 21.92
N GLN A 78 0.99 -8.25 20.89
CA GLN A 78 0.80 -6.81 20.98
C GLN A 78 -0.04 -6.32 19.79
N PRO A 79 -0.96 -5.39 20.00
CA PRO A 79 -1.35 -4.86 21.32
C PRO A 79 -2.00 -5.94 22.17
N LYS A 80 -1.91 -5.77 23.48
CA LYS A 80 -2.70 -6.58 24.41
C LYS A 80 -4.18 -6.25 24.21
N PRO A 81 -5.09 -7.20 24.47
CA PRO A 81 -6.53 -6.96 24.35
C PRO A 81 -7.07 -5.85 25.27
N GLU A 82 -6.29 -5.41 26.20
CA GLU A 82 -6.55 -4.27 27.08
C GLU A 82 -5.41 -3.24 26.96
N PRO A 83 -5.70 -1.94 26.83
CA PRO A 83 -7.01 -1.28 26.89
C PRO A 83 -7.82 -1.45 25.60
N ASP A 84 -9.14 -1.27 25.69
CA ASP A 84 -10.10 -1.39 24.57
C ASP A 84 -9.77 -0.53 23.36
N THR A 85 -9.01 0.55 23.56
CA THR A 85 -8.60 1.50 22.52
C THR A 85 -7.12 1.84 22.62
N LEU A 86 -6.48 1.98 21.46
CA LEU A 86 -5.05 2.22 21.31
C LEU A 86 -4.80 3.62 20.75
N ALA A 87 -3.75 4.27 21.26
CA ALA A 87 -3.23 5.49 20.61
C ALA A 87 -2.33 5.09 19.43
N SER A 88 -2.56 5.68 18.27
CA SER A 88 -1.68 5.50 17.10
C SER A 88 -0.53 6.51 17.16
N PRO A 89 0.72 6.12 16.82
CA PRO A 89 1.16 4.79 16.39
C PRO A 89 1.43 3.82 17.57
N PHE A 90 1.30 2.50 17.31
CA PHE A 90 1.52 1.44 18.29
C PHE A 90 2.29 0.26 17.70
N ASP A 91 2.83 -0.62 18.55
CA ASP A 91 3.55 -1.80 18.11
C ASP A 91 2.58 -2.97 17.90
N ILE A 92 2.81 -3.74 16.81
CA ILE A 92 2.10 -4.99 16.54
C ILE A 92 3.10 -6.13 16.63
N GLN A 93 2.78 -7.15 17.42
CA GLN A 93 3.55 -8.36 17.49
C GLN A 93 2.64 -9.59 17.42
N LEU A 94 2.89 -10.41 16.41
CA LEU A 94 2.25 -11.70 16.21
C LEU A 94 3.26 -12.80 16.44
N ARG A 95 2.82 -13.88 17.05
CA ARG A 95 3.55 -15.14 17.15
C ARG A 95 2.78 -16.20 16.38
N TRP A 96 3.50 -17.10 15.76
CA TRP A 96 2.93 -18.31 15.19
C TRP A 96 3.74 -19.53 15.57
N ASN A 97 3.05 -20.65 15.70
CA ASN A 97 3.63 -21.93 16.03
C ASN A 97 3.06 -22.98 15.10
N ALA A 98 3.94 -23.75 14.47
CA ALA A 98 3.55 -24.95 13.76
C ALA A 98 3.29 -26.08 14.75
N GLU A 99 2.50 -27.06 14.37
CA GLU A 99 2.21 -28.23 15.21
C GLU A 99 3.02 -29.45 14.73
N GLY A 100 3.61 -30.16 15.68
CA GLY A 100 4.45 -31.33 15.42
C GLY A 100 5.82 -30.93 14.84
N GLU A 101 6.28 -31.67 13.84
CA GLU A 101 7.58 -31.45 13.17
C GLU A 101 7.52 -30.45 12.00
N ALA A 102 6.34 -29.88 11.73
CA ALA A 102 6.18 -28.91 10.67
C ALA A 102 6.90 -27.60 10.99
N ARG A 103 7.30 -26.88 9.95
CA ARG A 103 7.96 -25.59 10.06
C ARG A 103 7.08 -24.53 9.42
N ILE A 104 7.07 -23.35 10.01
CA ILE A 104 6.39 -22.19 9.41
C ILE A 104 7.12 -21.76 8.14
N GLU A 105 6.33 -21.42 7.12
CA GLU A 105 6.83 -20.84 5.86
C GLU A 105 6.48 -19.34 5.79
N PRO A 106 7.36 -18.43 6.24
CA PRO A 106 7.06 -17.00 6.31
C PRO A 106 6.70 -16.36 4.97
N GLN A 107 7.20 -16.91 3.85
CA GLN A 107 6.88 -16.44 2.49
C GLN A 107 5.41 -16.65 2.10
N THR A 108 4.69 -17.51 2.83
CA THR A 108 3.27 -17.77 2.60
C THR A 108 2.35 -16.78 3.32
N LEU A 109 2.93 -15.88 4.13
CA LEU A 109 2.18 -14.90 4.89
C LEU A 109 1.26 -14.08 3.97
N ARG A 110 -0.01 -13.98 4.39
CA ARG A 110 -1.02 -13.11 3.77
C ARG A 110 -1.72 -12.33 4.87
N ILE A 111 -1.86 -11.03 4.62
CA ILE A 111 -2.54 -10.13 5.55
C ILE A 111 -3.60 -9.38 4.77
N ARG A 112 -4.85 -9.54 5.19
CA ARG A 112 -6.01 -8.89 4.60
C ARG A 112 -6.65 -7.95 5.59
N TYR A 113 -7.06 -6.81 5.09
CA TYR A 113 -7.74 -5.79 5.86
C TYR A 113 -9.23 -5.78 5.55
N GLY A 114 -10.01 -5.65 6.62
CA GLY A 114 -11.44 -5.47 6.56
C GLY A 114 -12.20 -6.69 6.06
N TRP A 115 -13.48 -6.51 5.93
CA TRP A 115 -14.37 -7.55 5.42
C TRP A 115 -14.27 -7.70 3.89
N MET A 116 -13.88 -6.61 3.17
CA MET A 116 -13.61 -6.67 1.73
C MET A 116 -12.34 -7.47 1.40
N GLY A 117 -11.53 -7.78 2.40
CA GLY A 117 -10.32 -8.60 2.23
C GLY A 117 -9.22 -7.93 1.42
N LEU A 118 -9.06 -6.60 1.54
CA LEU A 118 -7.99 -5.87 0.88
C LEU A 118 -6.64 -6.45 1.26
N ASP A 119 -5.87 -6.92 0.29
CA ASP A 119 -4.52 -7.46 0.53
C ASP A 119 -3.54 -6.32 0.84
N ILE A 120 -3.06 -6.29 2.07
CA ILE A 120 -2.06 -5.33 2.56
C ILE A 120 -0.71 -5.99 2.85
N THR A 121 -0.52 -7.23 2.43
CA THR A 121 0.67 -8.03 2.76
C THR A 121 1.96 -7.28 2.45
N GLN A 122 2.11 -6.75 1.25
CA GLN A 122 3.34 -6.05 0.84
C GLN A 122 3.57 -4.77 1.64
N ARG A 123 2.50 -4.07 1.99
CA ARG A 123 2.55 -2.86 2.81
C ARG A 123 3.05 -3.15 4.22
N VAL A 124 2.59 -4.26 4.78
CA VAL A 124 3.05 -4.76 6.09
C VAL A 124 4.50 -5.22 6.01
N LEU A 125 4.85 -6.04 5.02
CA LEU A 125 6.22 -6.54 4.85
C LEU A 125 7.26 -5.42 4.70
N ALA A 126 6.90 -4.30 4.10
CA ALA A 126 7.79 -3.14 3.97
C ALA A 126 8.14 -2.47 5.31
N GLN A 127 7.39 -2.76 6.38
CA GLN A 127 7.55 -2.14 7.70
C GLN A 127 7.76 -3.16 8.82
N ALA A 128 7.63 -4.45 8.51
CA ALA A 128 7.67 -5.54 9.48
C ALA A 128 8.98 -6.31 9.44
N GLU A 129 9.41 -6.76 10.61
CA GLU A 129 10.39 -7.82 10.76
C GLU A 129 9.62 -9.16 10.81
N VAL A 130 9.87 -10.04 9.85
CA VAL A 130 9.20 -11.36 9.76
C VAL A 130 10.23 -12.46 9.96
N THR A 131 9.93 -13.37 10.88
CA THR A 131 10.79 -14.53 11.21
C THR A 131 9.97 -15.82 11.18
N ALA A 132 10.63 -16.95 11.42
CA ALA A 132 9.93 -18.23 11.57
C ALA A 132 9.03 -18.29 12.82
N GLU A 133 9.26 -17.43 13.82
CA GLU A 133 8.54 -17.40 15.09
C GLU A 133 7.41 -16.37 15.12
N GLY A 134 7.47 -15.36 14.23
CA GLY A 134 6.48 -14.28 14.29
C GLY A 134 6.75 -13.11 13.37
N LEU A 135 5.92 -12.09 13.58
CA LEU A 135 6.00 -10.81 12.89
C LEU A 135 5.99 -9.68 13.92
N ARG A 136 6.82 -8.67 13.70
CA ARG A 136 6.85 -7.44 14.49
C ARG A 136 6.80 -6.23 13.59
N ILE A 137 5.89 -5.31 13.90
CA ILE A 137 5.83 -3.96 13.31
C ILE A 137 6.02 -2.97 14.43
N ARG A 138 6.97 -2.06 14.28
CA ARG A 138 7.17 -0.96 15.22
C ARG A 138 6.46 0.28 14.71
N LYS A 139 5.73 0.94 15.62
CA LYS A 139 5.02 2.19 15.35
C LYS A 139 4.07 2.09 14.15
N ALA A 140 3.28 1.02 14.10
CA ALA A 140 2.21 0.87 13.12
C ALA A 140 1.22 2.02 13.25
N ALA A 141 0.96 2.71 12.15
CA ALA A 141 -0.02 3.80 12.11
C ALA A 141 -1.31 3.31 11.45
N LEU A 142 -2.42 3.48 12.15
CA LEU A 142 -3.77 3.25 11.66
C LEU A 142 -4.61 4.50 11.92
N PRO A 143 -5.60 4.82 11.06
CA PRO A 143 -6.57 5.87 11.35
C PRO A 143 -7.35 5.57 12.63
N SER A 144 -8.03 6.57 13.18
CA SER A 144 -8.96 6.34 14.29
C SER A 144 -10.16 5.51 13.86
N GLY A 145 -10.55 4.54 14.70
CA GLY A 145 -11.70 3.68 14.44
C GLY A 145 -11.42 2.21 14.71
N GLU A 146 -12.35 1.37 14.29
CA GLU A 146 -12.24 -0.09 14.41
C GLU A 146 -11.64 -0.69 13.13
N HIS A 147 -10.66 -1.57 13.30
CA HIS A 147 -9.94 -2.21 12.21
C HIS A 147 -9.94 -3.73 12.40
N LYS A 148 -10.29 -4.45 11.33
CA LYS A 148 -10.27 -5.92 11.29
C LYS A 148 -9.16 -6.38 10.37
N LEU A 149 -8.30 -7.23 10.89
CA LEU A 149 -7.14 -7.78 10.18
C LEU A 149 -7.25 -9.29 10.19
N ALA A 150 -7.19 -9.92 9.03
CA ALA A 150 -7.08 -11.36 8.89
C ALA A 150 -5.66 -11.72 8.49
N VAL A 151 -5.02 -12.58 9.25
CA VAL A 151 -3.66 -13.07 9.01
C VAL A 151 -3.72 -14.56 8.71
N GLU A 152 -3.06 -14.96 7.64
CA GLU A 152 -2.94 -16.34 7.17
C GLU A 152 -1.47 -16.67 6.99
N ILE A 153 -1.05 -17.88 7.39
CA ILE A 153 0.30 -18.40 7.17
C ILE A 153 0.24 -19.91 7.03
N ALA A 154 1.07 -20.47 6.17
CA ALA A 154 1.16 -21.92 5.99
C ALA A 154 2.41 -22.48 6.68
N ASP A 155 2.36 -23.78 6.91
CA ASP A 155 3.52 -24.58 7.32
C ASP A 155 4.04 -25.44 6.15
N SER A 156 5.14 -26.16 6.40
CA SER A 156 5.79 -27.04 5.42
C SER A 156 4.92 -28.22 4.95
N LEU A 157 3.81 -28.49 5.63
CA LEU A 157 2.79 -29.49 5.26
C LEU A 157 1.60 -28.84 4.54
N GLN A 158 1.74 -27.57 4.08
CA GLN A 158 0.71 -26.80 3.37
C GLN A 158 -0.57 -26.59 4.20
N ARG A 159 -0.51 -26.74 5.52
CA ARG A 159 -1.64 -26.44 6.40
C ARG A 159 -1.68 -24.96 6.68
N VAL A 160 -2.82 -24.31 6.47
CA VAL A 160 -2.98 -22.88 6.61
C VAL A 160 -3.60 -22.55 7.97
N GLY A 161 -2.83 -21.86 8.79
CA GLY A 161 -3.32 -21.21 9.99
C GLY A 161 -3.90 -19.85 9.63
N ARG A 162 -5.07 -19.53 10.18
CA ARG A 162 -5.74 -18.25 9.99
C ARG A 162 -6.26 -17.72 11.30
N ARG A 163 -6.09 -16.41 11.52
CA ARG A 163 -6.69 -15.72 12.66
C ARG A 163 -7.11 -14.31 12.28
N GLN A 164 -8.24 -13.89 12.82
CA GLN A 164 -8.74 -12.53 12.70
C GLN A 164 -8.46 -11.78 14.00
N PHE A 165 -7.98 -10.55 13.87
CA PHE A 165 -7.73 -9.63 14.96
C PHE A 165 -8.56 -8.37 14.78
N GLU A 166 -9.07 -7.84 15.85
CA GLU A 166 -9.78 -6.57 15.88
C GLU A 166 -9.01 -5.58 16.76
N VAL A 167 -8.81 -4.38 16.23
CA VAL A 167 -8.06 -3.31 16.90
C VAL A 167 -8.88 -2.04 16.83
N LYS A 168 -9.04 -1.37 17.98
CA LYS A 168 -9.71 -0.07 18.09
C LYS A 168 -8.66 1.02 18.33
N VAL A 169 -8.66 2.02 17.49
CA VAL A 169 -7.71 3.14 17.54
C VAL A 169 -8.44 4.41 17.95
N GLN A 170 -7.92 5.10 18.95
CA GLN A 170 -8.44 6.41 19.39
C GLN A 170 -8.19 7.48 18.34
N ALA A 171 -9.06 8.48 18.30
CA ALA A 171 -8.74 9.73 17.61
C ALA A 171 -7.51 10.36 18.28
N ALA A 172 -6.59 10.86 17.47
CA ALA A 172 -5.51 11.68 18.01
C ALA A 172 -6.11 12.92 18.69
N PRO A 173 -5.58 13.33 19.86
CA PRO A 173 -6.05 14.53 20.57
C PRO A 173 -5.84 15.80 19.76
#